data_c4c219ba26a84ad66e65518625ece150
#
_entry.id   c4c219ba26a84ad66e65518625ece150
#
_cell.length_a   1.000
_cell.length_b   1.000
_cell.length_c   1.000
_cell.angle_alpha   90.00
_cell.angle_beta   90.00
_cell.angle_gamma   90.00
#
_symmetry.space_group_name_H-M   'P 1'
#
loop_
_entity.id
_entity.type
_entity.pdbx_description
1 polymer ?
#
loop_
_entity_poly.entity_id
_entity_poly.type
_entity_poly.pdbx_seq_one_letter_code
_entity_poly.pdbx_strand_id
1 'polypeptide(L)'
;MTDKQLLLVETGLAVISDFAKVNGIKMPKINIIDKPKRANYCGVYHGNKKSIDVLVKRCANLAKVPGFSWSHPGYFVDRTPFGVICHEFGHHVDNMLNRMKGMPKYKGEKVSGYEPNACERFAESMKLFLSNPDLLKKTCPKRYEFLTKKLGLVPCIEGTWKEVFAKNCMHDKYYAAAEKRIKEK
;
A
#
# COMPACT_ATOMS: atom_id res chain seq x y z
N MET A 1 -16.77 9.84 -9.01
CA MET A 1 -16.06 9.48 -7.76
C MET A 1 -16.93 9.89 -6.58
N THR A 2 -17.04 9.07 -5.54
CA THR A 2 -17.76 9.42 -4.31
C THR A 2 -16.85 10.19 -3.36
N ASP A 3 -17.42 10.93 -2.39
CA ASP A 3 -16.62 11.69 -1.40
C ASP A 3 -15.68 10.78 -0.60
N LYS A 4 -16.12 9.56 -0.28
CA LYS A 4 -15.25 8.54 0.36
C LYS A 4 -14.08 8.13 -0.51
N GLN A 5 -14.31 7.94 -1.80
CA GLN A 5 -13.23 7.61 -2.75
C GLN A 5 -12.26 8.79 -2.90
N LEU A 6 -12.80 10.00 -2.99
CA LEU A 6 -11.97 11.21 -3.04
C LEU A 6 -11.09 11.32 -1.81
N LEU A 7 -11.66 11.16 -0.62
CA LEU A 7 -10.91 11.20 0.64
C LEU A 7 -9.77 10.16 0.67
N LEU A 8 -10.02 8.95 0.19
CA LEU A 8 -8.99 7.89 0.13
C LEU A 8 -7.90 8.21 -0.90
N VAL A 9 -8.27 8.82 -2.02
CA VAL A 9 -7.31 9.31 -3.03
C VAL A 9 -6.42 10.39 -2.43
N GLU A 10 -7.01 11.44 -1.87
CA GLU A 10 -6.27 12.57 -1.29
C GLU A 10 -5.34 12.12 -0.15
N THR A 11 -5.83 11.22 0.71
CA THR A 11 -4.99 10.64 1.77
C THR A 11 -3.82 9.83 1.21
N GLY A 12 -4.06 9.01 0.19
CA GLY A 12 -3.00 8.25 -0.46
C GLY A 12 -1.95 9.16 -1.10
N LEU A 13 -2.39 10.22 -1.78
CA LEU A 13 -1.49 11.19 -2.39
C LEU A 13 -0.66 11.95 -1.33
N ALA A 14 -1.27 12.35 -0.22
CA ALA A 14 -0.56 13.01 0.88
C ALA A 14 0.52 12.10 1.49
N VAL A 15 0.17 10.85 1.81
CA VAL A 15 1.11 9.89 2.41
C VAL A 15 2.32 9.63 1.51
N ILE A 16 2.10 9.37 0.21
CA ILE A 16 3.22 9.12 -0.70
C ILE A 16 4.05 10.37 -0.98
N SER A 17 3.43 11.57 -0.96
CA SER A 17 4.13 12.84 -1.11
C SER A 17 5.06 13.10 0.07
N ASP A 18 4.56 12.94 1.29
CA ASP A 18 5.36 13.11 2.50
C ASP A 18 6.50 12.09 2.56
N PHE A 19 6.20 10.83 2.23
CA PHE A 19 7.21 9.79 2.15
C PHE A 19 8.30 10.10 1.12
N ALA A 20 7.90 10.54 -0.07
CA ALA A 20 8.82 10.91 -1.14
C ALA A 20 9.74 12.06 -0.71
N LYS A 21 9.18 13.07 -0.06
CA LYS A 21 9.92 14.22 0.48
C LYS A 21 10.95 13.80 1.52
N VAL A 22 10.54 12.99 2.51
CA VAL A 22 11.41 12.52 3.60
C VAL A 22 12.56 11.65 3.06
N ASN A 23 12.29 10.85 2.03
CA ASN A 23 13.25 9.89 1.48
C ASN A 23 13.99 10.39 0.22
N GLY A 24 13.80 11.64 -0.18
CA GLY A 24 14.46 12.21 -1.36
C GLY A 24 14.05 11.52 -2.68
N ILE A 25 12.85 10.92 -2.73
CA ILE A 25 12.34 10.21 -3.91
C ILE A 25 11.56 11.18 -4.79
N LYS A 26 11.88 11.23 -6.08
CA LYS A 26 11.10 12.03 -7.01
C LYS A 26 9.71 11.42 -7.20
N MET A 27 8.67 12.24 -7.04
CA MET A 27 7.28 11.81 -7.24
C MET A 27 7.03 11.38 -8.70
N PRO A 28 6.30 10.27 -8.92
CA PRO A 28 5.80 9.91 -10.24
C PRO A 28 4.67 10.84 -10.66
N LYS A 29 4.39 10.90 -11.96
CA LYS A 29 3.13 11.49 -12.44
C LYS A 29 1.97 10.56 -12.06
N ILE A 30 0.93 11.11 -11.41
CA ILE A 30 -0.23 10.32 -10.99
C ILE A 30 -1.47 10.78 -11.74
N ASN A 31 -2.15 9.84 -12.38
CA ASN A 31 -3.38 10.06 -13.13
C ASN A 31 -4.53 9.36 -12.40
N ILE A 32 -5.42 10.15 -11.81
CA ILE A 32 -6.65 9.66 -11.19
C ILE A 32 -7.73 9.60 -12.27
N ILE A 33 -8.21 8.39 -12.57
CA ILE A 33 -9.11 8.13 -13.68
C ILE A 33 -10.48 7.69 -13.13
N ASP A 34 -11.45 8.57 -13.24
CA ASP A 34 -12.83 8.34 -12.79
C ASP A 34 -13.74 7.76 -13.89
N LYS A 35 -13.27 7.68 -15.13
CA LYS A 35 -14.03 7.09 -16.23
C LYS A 35 -13.87 5.57 -16.25
N PRO A 36 -14.96 4.79 -16.55
CA PRO A 36 -14.83 3.36 -16.69
C PRO A 36 -13.93 3.02 -17.89
N LYS A 37 -12.80 2.36 -17.62
CA LYS A 37 -11.98 1.73 -18.65
C LYS A 37 -12.21 0.22 -18.59
N ARG A 38 -12.17 -0.44 -19.74
CA ARG A 38 -12.06 -1.90 -19.80
C ARG A 38 -10.65 -2.29 -19.37
N ALA A 39 -10.48 -2.65 -18.10
CA ALA A 39 -9.22 -3.06 -17.52
C ALA A 39 -9.44 -4.10 -16.43
N ASN A 40 -8.48 -4.99 -16.26
CA ASN A 40 -8.50 -6.03 -15.21
C ASN A 40 -7.75 -5.59 -13.95
N TYR A 41 -7.36 -4.34 -13.85
CA TYR A 41 -6.57 -3.78 -12.76
C TYR A 41 -7.25 -2.54 -12.17
N CYS A 42 -6.90 -2.22 -10.92
CA CYS A 42 -7.33 -1.01 -10.21
C CYS A 42 -6.30 0.11 -10.35
N GLY A 43 -5.02 -0.24 -10.42
CA GLY A 43 -3.90 0.66 -10.67
C GLY A 43 -2.87 0.01 -11.57
N VAL A 44 -1.96 0.82 -12.09
CA VAL A 44 -0.79 0.35 -12.83
C VAL A 44 0.33 1.39 -12.78
N TYR A 45 1.53 0.93 -12.45
CA TYR A 45 2.75 1.71 -12.57
C TYR A 45 3.39 1.51 -13.95
N HIS A 46 3.66 2.60 -14.64
CA HIS A 46 4.35 2.61 -15.93
C HIS A 46 5.83 3.00 -15.73
N GLY A 47 6.69 1.99 -15.61
CA GLY A 47 8.11 2.18 -15.27
C GLY A 47 8.86 3.12 -16.21
N ASN A 48 8.65 3.00 -17.53
CA ASN A 48 9.30 3.84 -18.54
C ASN A 48 8.86 5.32 -18.48
N LYS A 49 7.60 5.55 -18.12
CA LYS A 49 7.01 6.90 -18.02
C LYS A 49 7.11 7.49 -16.62
N LYS A 50 7.49 6.68 -15.63
CA LYS A 50 7.44 7.01 -14.21
C LYS A 50 6.09 7.63 -13.84
N SER A 51 5.01 6.94 -14.22
CA SER A 51 3.65 7.38 -13.96
C SER A 51 2.79 6.26 -13.39
N ILE A 52 1.77 6.64 -12.63
CA ILE A 52 0.79 5.75 -12.01
C ILE A 52 -0.59 6.13 -12.54
N ASP A 53 -1.33 5.16 -13.05
CA ASP A 53 -2.75 5.29 -13.35
C ASP A 53 -3.56 4.61 -12.25
N VAL A 54 -4.54 5.29 -11.69
CA VAL A 54 -5.47 4.77 -10.68
C VAL A 54 -6.90 4.83 -11.23
N LEU A 55 -7.52 3.67 -11.42
CA LEU A 55 -8.86 3.52 -11.97
C LEU A 55 -9.86 3.47 -10.80
N VAL A 56 -10.30 4.62 -10.29
CA VAL A 56 -11.07 4.73 -9.05
C VAL A 56 -12.35 3.89 -9.07
N LYS A 57 -13.06 3.81 -10.21
CA LYS A 57 -14.26 2.97 -10.34
C LYS A 57 -14.00 1.46 -10.29
N ARG A 58 -12.75 1.04 -10.40
CA ARG A 58 -12.31 -0.35 -10.24
C ARG A 58 -11.83 -0.66 -8.83
N CYS A 59 -11.55 0.37 -8.05
CA CYS A 59 -11.13 0.20 -6.67
C CYS A 59 -12.29 -0.30 -5.80
N ALA A 60 -11.96 -1.02 -4.74
CA ALA A 60 -12.92 -1.48 -3.76
C ALA A 60 -13.51 -0.29 -2.98
N ASN A 61 -14.79 -0.39 -2.66
CA ASN A 61 -15.45 0.50 -1.71
C ASN A 61 -15.42 -0.16 -0.33
N LEU A 62 -14.90 0.53 0.67
CA LEU A 62 -14.82 0.05 2.05
C LEU A 62 -16.15 -0.45 2.60
N ALA A 63 -17.25 0.19 2.22
CA ALA A 63 -18.58 -0.21 2.67
C ALA A 63 -19.09 -1.52 2.03
N LYS A 64 -18.57 -1.88 0.83
CA LYS A 64 -19.03 -3.04 0.06
C LYS A 64 -18.12 -4.26 0.17
N VAL A 65 -16.88 -4.07 0.57
CA VAL A 65 -15.87 -5.13 0.60
C VAL A 65 -15.15 -5.13 1.95
N PRO A 66 -15.84 -5.55 3.02
CA PRO A 66 -15.23 -5.67 4.34
C PRO A 66 -14.06 -6.66 4.28
N GLY A 67 -12.94 -6.33 4.90
CA GLY A 67 -11.76 -7.18 4.94
C GLY A 67 -10.83 -7.08 3.72
N PHE A 68 -11.21 -6.36 2.66
CA PHE A 68 -10.34 -6.02 1.53
C PHE A 68 -9.81 -4.60 1.58
N SER A 69 -10.10 -3.87 2.64
CA SER A 69 -9.68 -2.49 2.84
C SER A 69 -8.25 -2.35 3.37
N TRP A 70 -7.58 -3.47 3.71
CA TRP A 70 -6.24 -3.46 4.30
C TRP A 70 -5.38 -4.62 3.85
N SER A 71 -4.10 -4.32 3.69
CA SER A 71 -3.09 -5.36 3.61
C SER A 71 -2.80 -5.89 5.00
N HIS A 72 -2.96 -7.19 5.15
CA HIS A 72 -2.66 -7.86 6.39
C HIS A 72 -2.02 -9.22 6.11
N PRO A 73 -1.02 -9.64 6.89
CA PRO A 73 -0.28 -10.86 6.66
C PRO A 73 -1.16 -12.08 6.42
N GLY A 74 -1.11 -12.60 5.20
CA GLY A 74 -1.79 -13.81 4.79
C GLY A 74 -3.28 -13.69 4.48
N TYR A 75 -3.91 -12.53 4.65
CA TYR A 75 -5.37 -12.41 4.56
C TYR A 75 -5.88 -11.36 3.59
N PHE A 76 -5.60 -10.10 3.83
CA PHE A 76 -6.26 -9.00 3.12
C PHE A 76 -5.34 -8.30 2.14
N VAL A 77 -5.94 -7.88 1.03
CA VAL A 77 -5.32 -6.99 0.05
C VAL A 77 -6.13 -5.72 0.04
N ASP A 78 -5.50 -4.60 0.39
CA ASP A 78 -6.17 -3.30 0.28
C ASP A 78 -6.33 -2.92 -1.20
N ARG A 79 -7.57 -2.94 -1.66
CA ARG A 79 -7.97 -2.55 -3.01
C ARG A 79 -8.71 -1.22 -3.06
N THR A 80 -8.70 -0.47 -1.97
CA THR A 80 -9.23 0.89 -1.98
C THR A 80 -8.34 1.81 -2.82
N PRO A 81 -8.81 3.00 -3.22
CA PRO A 81 -7.96 3.97 -3.89
C PRO A 81 -6.67 4.26 -3.12
N PHE A 82 -6.74 4.36 -1.79
CA PHE A 82 -5.58 4.52 -0.93
C PHE A 82 -4.58 3.37 -1.08
N GLY A 83 -5.04 2.13 -0.91
CA GLY A 83 -4.18 0.95 -1.01
C GLY A 83 -3.57 0.78 -2.39
N VAL A 84 -4.33 1.08 -3.43
CA VAL A 84 -3.84 1.04 -4.82
C VAL A 84 -2.76 2.09 -5.06
N ILE A 85 -2.96 3.32 -4.62
CA ILE A 85 -1.94 4.39 -4.74
C ILE A 85 -0.65 3.99 -4.04
N CYS A 86 -0.74 3.50 -2.81
CA CYS A 86 0.43 3.06 -2.03
C CYS A 86 1.14 1.86 -2.68
N HIS A 87 0.38 0.91 -3.24
CA HIS A 87 0.92 -0.25 -3.95
C HIS A 87 1.69 0.15 -5.21
N GLU A 88 1.07 0.93 -6.09
CA GLU A 88 1.71 1.38 -7.33
C GLU A 88 2.90 2.30 -7.07
N PHE A 89 2.82 3.10 -6.01
CA PHE A 89 3.98 3.87 -5.55
C PHE A 89 5.09 2.95 -5.02
N GLY A 90 4.77 1.80 -4.45
CA GLY A 90 5.75 0.77 -4.09
C GLY A 90 6.55 0.29 -5.31
N HIS A 91 5.90 0.04 -6.44
CA HIS A 91 6.60 -0.27 -7.70
C HIS A 91 7.50 0.88 -8.18
N HIS A 92 7.06 2.13 -7.98
CA HIS A 92 7.89 3.29 -8.31
C HIS A 92 9.15 3.34 -7.43
N VAL A 93 9.03 3.13 -6.13
CA VAL A 93 10.17 3.07 -5.20
C VAL A 93 11.13 1.94 -5.55
N ASP A 94 10.61 0.74 -5.86
CA ASP A 94 11.41 -0.41 -6.33
C ASP A 94 12.21 -0.05 -7.60
N ASN A 95 11.57 0.63 -8.54
CA ASN A 95 12.23 1.10 -9.76
C ASN A 95 13.34 2.12 -9.47
N MET A 96 13.06 3.10 -8.61
CA MET A 96 13.99 4.20 -8.33
C MET A 96 15.21 3.77 -7.50
N LEU A 97 15.03 2.92 -6.50
CA LEU A 97 16.05 2.57 -5.52
C LEU A 97 16.63 1.16 -5.71
N ASN A 98 15.81 0.21 -6.09
CA ASN A 98 16.14 -1.21 -6.11
C ASN A 98 16.19 -1.80 -7.53
N ARG A 99 15.99 -0.98 -8.56
CA ARG A 99 16.05 -1.36 -9.98
C ARG A 99 15.11 -2.52 -10.32
N MET A 100 13.89 -2.51 -9.79
CA MET A 100 12.88 -3.55 -9.99
C MET A 100 13.31 -4.96 -9.56
N LYS A 101 14.22 -5.07 -8.61
CA LYS A 101 14.63 -6.37 -8.06
C LYS A 101 13.57 -6.99 -7.14
N GLY A 102 12.67 -6.16 -6.64
CA GLY A 102 11.61 -6.59 -5.73
C GLY A 102 12.10 -6.94 -4.33
N MET A 103 11.22 -7.59 -3.56
CA MET A 103 11.49 -8.03 -2.20
C MET A 103 11.93 -9.50 -2.19
N PRO A 104 13.05 -9.85 -1.54
CA PRO A 104 13.43 -11.24 -1.31
C PRO A 104 12.33 -12.02 -0.58
N LYS A 105 12.26 -13.32 -0.81
CA LYS A 105 11.34 -14.19 -0.09
C LYS A 105 11.93 -14.52 1.28
N TYR A 106 11.26 -14.13 2.35
CA TYR A 106 11.61 -14.51 3.71
C TYR A 106 10.62 -15.57 4.22
N LYS A 107 11.17 -16.69 4.76
CA LYS A 107 10.34 -17.79 5.29
C LYS A 107 9.46 -17.27 6.43
N GLY A 108 8.17 -17.57 6.35
CA GLY A 108 7.19 -17.19 7.37
C GLY A 108 6.65 -15.76 7.26
N GLU A 109 7.21 -14.92 6.39
CA GLU A 109 6.74 -13.54 6.21
C GLU A 109 5.88 -13.38 4.96
N LYS A 110 4.68 -12.85 5.16
CA LYS A 110 3.72 -12.53 4.10
C LYS A 110 2.86 -11.35 4.52
N VAL A 111 2.86 -10.29 3.72
CA VAL A 111 2.10 -9.07 4.00
C VAL A 111 0.63 -9.20 3.62
N SER A 112 0.34 -9.84 2.49
CA SER A 112 -1.04 -10.00 2.01
C SER A 112 -1.21 -11.28 1.20
N GLY A 113 -2.43 -11.52 0.72
CA GLY A 113 -2.74 -12.60 -0.22
C GLY A 113 -2.19 -12.38 -1.64
N TYR A 114 -1.75 -11.17 -1.98
CA TYR A 114 -1.32 -10.81 -3.32
C TYR A 114 0.19 -10.60 -3.42
N GLU A 115 0.93 -11.70 -3.50
CA GLU A 115 2.40 -11.69 -3.60
C GLU A 115 2.91 -12.75 -4.59
N PRO A 116 2.49 -12.73 -5.87
CA PRO A 116 2.85 -13.78 -6.83
C PRO A 116 4.35 -13.77 -7.18
N ASN A 117 5.01 -12.63 -7.12
CA ASN A 117 6.42 -12.46 -7.49
C ASN A 117 7.15 -11.47 -6.56
N ALA A 118 8.44 -11.23 -6.82
CA ALA A 118 9.29 -10.36 -6.00
C ALA A 118 8.85 -8.89 -6.04
N CYS A 119 8.43 -8.39 -7.20
CA CYS A 119 8.00 -7.00 -7.36
C CYS A 119 6.70 -6.73 -6.62
N GLU A 120 5.73 -7.66 -6.71
CA GLU A 120 4.47 -7.55 -5.96
C GLU A 120 4.70 -7.68 -4.44
N ARG A 121 5.63 -8.55 -4.01
CA ARG A 121 6.04 -8.60 -2.60
C ARG A 121 6.60 -7.27 -2.11
N PHE A 122 7.38 -6.60 -2.96
CA PHE A 122 7.91 -5.29 -2.62
C PHE A 122 6.79 -4.25 -2.52
N ALA A 123 5.92 -4.18 -3.52
CA ALA A 123 4.80 -3.25 -3.55
C ALA A 123 3.85 -3.45 -2.35
N GLU A 124 3.50 -4.69 -2.01
CA GLU A 124 2.68 -5.00 -0.82
C GLU A 124 3.40 -4.63 0.48
N SER A 125 4.72 -4.89 0.58
CA SER A 125 5.50 -4.48 1.75
C SER A 125 5.57 -2.95 1.87
N MET A 126 5.76 -2.24 0.77
CA MET A 126 5.73 -0.77 0.74
C MET A 126 4.37 -0.22 1.11
N LYS A 127 3.29 -0.81 0.61
CA LYS A 127 1.92 -0.41 0.98
C LYS A 127 1.71 -0.49 2.50
N LEU A 128 2.14 -1.58 3.13
CA LEU A 128 2.04 -1.70 4.59
C LEU A 128 3.03 -0.77 5.32
N PHE A 129 4.23 -0.57 4.78
CA PHE A 129 5.23 0.35 5.33
C PHE A 129 4.75 1.81 5.34
N LEU A 130 4.03 2.21 4.31
CA LEU A 130 3.41 3.54 4.19
C LEU A 130 2.18 3.72 5.09
N SER A 131 1.40 2.65 5.27
CA SER A 131 0.14 2.72 6.02
C SER A 131 0.27 2.35 7.50
N ASN A 132 1.13 1.40 7.83
CA ASN A 132 1.37 0.95 9.20
C ASN A 132 2.75 0.28 9.36
N PRO A 133 3.83 1.06 9.46
CA PRO A 133 5.19 0.54 9.58
C PRO A 133 5.39 -0.33 10.83
N ASP A 134 4.72 -0.03 11.93
CA ASP A 134 4.82 -0.81 13.17
C ASP A 134 4.25 -2.21 13.00
N LEU A 135 3.14 -2.35 12.28
CA LEU A 135 2.60 -3.66 11.94
C LEU A 135 3.55 -4.43 11.03
N LEU A 136 4.11 -3.80 10.02
CA LEU A 136 5.11 -4.44 9.15
C LEU A 136 6.30 -4.92 9.98
N LYS A 137 6.82 -4.08 10.87
CA LYS A 137 7.93 -4.42 11.77
C LYS A 137 7.61 -5.63 12.66
N LYS A 138 6.39 -5.66 13.20
CA LYS A 138 5.92 -6.76 14.08
C LYS A 138 5.71 -8.07 13.34
N THR A 139 5.11 -8.04 12.16
CA THR A 139 4.66 -9.24 11.44
C THR A 139 5.64 -9.74 10.38
N CYS A 140 6.43 -8.83 9.81
CA CYS A 140 7.40 -9.09 8.76
C CYS A 140 8.73 -8.34 9.04
N PRO A 141 9.42 -8.65 10.16
CA PRO A 141 10.58 -7.89 10.61
C PRO A 141 11.73 -7.85 9.60
N LYS A 142 12.00 -8.92 8.87
CA LYS A 142 13.05 -8.97 7.84
C LYS A 142 12.73 -8.09 6.64
N ARG A 143 11.45 -7.97 6.28
CA ARG A 143 11.02 -7.03 5.22
C ARG A 143 11.14 -5.59 5.69
N TYR A 144 10.76 -5.32 6.93
CA TYR A 144 10.97 -4.00 7.53
C TYR A 144 12.45 -3.63 7.55
N GLU A 145 13.33 -4.54 7.98
CA GLU A 145 14.78 -4.34 7.96
C GLU A 145 15.33 -4.15 6.53
N PHE A 146 14.82 -4.89 5.56
CA PHE A 146 15.21 -4.69 4.17
C PHE A 146 14.90 -3.27 3.70
N LEU A 147 13.71 -2.74 3.99
CA LEU A 147 13.34 -1.38 3.61
C LEU A 147 14.16 -0.33 4.36
N THR A 148 14.31 -0.48 5.67
CA THR A 148 14.98 0.54 6.50
C THR A 148 16.50 0.45 6.48
N LYS A 149 17.07 -0.75 6.67
CA LYS A 149 18.53 -0.90 6.78
C LYS A 149 19.21 -1.04 5.42
N LYS A 150 18.61 -1.81 4.49
CA LYS A 150 19.26 -2.05 3.19
C LYS A 150 18.96 -0.96 2.16
N LEU A 151 17.77 -0.41 2.15
CA LEU A 151 17.39 0.67 1.24
C LEU A 151 17.44 2.05 1.87
N GLY A 152 17.66 2.15 3.18
CA GLY A 152 17.77 3.41 3.91
C GLY A 152 16.46 4.19 4.03
N LEU A 153 15.31 3.52 3.83
CA LEU A 153 14.01 4.19 3.86
C LEU A 153 13.58 4.52 5.30
N VAL A 154 13.07 5.72 5.46
CA VAL A 154 12.48 6.20 6.72
C VAL A 154 10.97 6.13 6.59
N PRO A 155 10.25 5.46 7.51
CA PRO A 155 8.80 5.45 7.49
C PRO A 155 8.26 6.86 7.72
N CYS A 156 7.13 7.18 7.07
CA CYS A 156 6.41 8.41 7.36
C CYS A 156 5.95 8.40 8.81
N ILE A 157 6.12 9.55 9.45
CA ILE A 157 5.66 9.76 10.81
C ILE A 157 4.14 9.65 10.83
N GLU A 158 3.63 9.06 11.88
CA GLU A 158 2.23 8.93 12.21
C GLU A 158 1.44 10.21 11.98
N GLY A 159 0.29 10.13 11.38
CA GLY A 159 -0.55 11.31 11.29
C GLY A 159 -1.86 11.09 10.58
N THR A 160 -1.99 11.67 9.42
CA THR A 160 -3.24 11.93 8.70
C THR A 160 -4.03 10.69 8.32
N TRP A 161 -3.39 9.57 8.03
CA TRP A 161 -4.09 8.37 7.60
C TRP A 161 -4.86 7.66 8.74
N LYS A 162 -4.34 7.65 9.96
CA LYS A 162 -5.06 7.10 11.12
C LYS A 162 -6.37 7.83 11.37
N GLU A 163 -6.36 9.15 11.27
CA GLU A 163 -7.57 9.95 11.45
C GLU A 163 -8.60 9.71 10.36
N VAL A 164 -8.14 9.59 9.11
CA VAL A 164 -9.01 9.31 7.97
C VAL A 164 -9.63 7.94 8.10
N PHE A 165 -8.86 6.95 8.50
CA PHE A 165 -9.35 5.60 8.69
C PHE A 165 -10.26 5.48 9.92
N ALA A 166 -9.91 6.06 11.05
CA ALA A 166 -10.75 6.07 12.26
C ALA A 166 -12.14 6.66 12.00
N LYS A 167 -12.23 7.70 11.15
CA LYS A 167 -13.51 8.32 10.80
C LYS A 167 -14.34 7.52 9.78
N ASN A 168 -13.73 6.65 8.98
CA ASN A 168 -14.39 6.08 7.81
C ASN A 168 -14.56 4.56 7.85
N CYS A 169 -14.00 3.85 8.85
CA CYS A 169 -13.88 2.43 8.71
C CYS A 169 -14.19 1.63 9.94
N MET A 170 -14.83 0.55 9.66
CA MET A 170 -14.75 -0.71 10.40
C MET A 170 -13.31 -1.28 10.43
N HIS A 171 -12.34 -0.47 10.18
CA HIS A 171 -10.94 -0.78 10.02
C HIS A 171 -10.37 -1.43 11.28
N ASP A 172 -10.58 -0.80 12.44
CA ASP A 172 -10.08 -1.33 13.71
C ASP A 172 -10.64 -2.69 14.05
N LYS A 173 -11.90 -2.96 13.67
CA LYS A 173 -12.54 -4.25 13.86
C LYS A 173 -11.89 -5.35 13.03
N TYR A 174 -11.60 -5.10 11.75
CA TYR A 174 -10.93 -6.08 10.90
C TYR A 174 -9.46 -6.21 11.25
N TYR A 175 -8.84 -5.13 11.64
CA TYR A 175 -7.47 -5.09 12.09
C TYR A 175 -7.29 -5.92 13.36
N ALA A 176 -8.12 -5.71 14.37
CA ALA A 176 -8.13 -6.48 15.60
C ALA A 176 -8.40 -7.98 15.36
N ALA A 177 -9.33 -8.31 14.46
CA ALA A 177 -9.60 -9.70 14.08
C ALA A 177 -8.39 -10.36 13.38
N ALA A 178 -7.67 -9.60 12.57
CA ALA A 178 -6.48 -10.09 11.88
C ALA A 178 -5.29 -10.23 12.84
N GLU A 179 -5.08 -9.27 13.74
CA GLU A 179 -4.07 -9.39 14.82
C GLU A 179 -4.32 -10.60 15.71
N LYS A 180 -5.58 -10.87 16.06
CA LYS A 180 -5.95 -12.04 16.85
C LYS A 180 -5.52 -13.34 16.17
N ARG A 181 -5.80 -13.49 14.86
CA ARG A 181 -5.42 -14.66 14.08
C ARG A 181 -3.90 -14.88 13.97
N ILE A 182 -3.11 -13.80 14.02
CA ILE A 182 -1.64 -13.91 14.01
C ILE A 182 -1.12 -14.39 15.35
N LYS A 183 -1.74 -13.96 16.44
CA LYS A 183 -1.34 -14.39 17.79
C LYS A 183 -1.69 -15.85 18.06
N GLU A 184 -2.67 -16.40 17.34
CA GLU A 184 -3.15 -17.79 17.47
C GLU A 184 -2.36 -18.78 16.57
N LYS A 185 -1.39 -18.32 15.79
CA LYS A 185 -0.45 -19.14 14.99
C LYS A 185 0.92 -19.22 15.64
#